data_632a695c29f30416f197497be79c1790
#
_entry.id   632a695c29f30416f197497be79c1790
#
_cell.length_a   1.000
_cell.length_b   1.000
_cell.length_c   1.000
_cell.angle_alpha   90.00
_cell.angle_beta   90.00
_cell.angle_gamma   90.00
#
_symmetry.space_group_name_H-M   'P 1'
#
loop_
_entity.id
_entity.type
_entity.pdbx_description
1 polymer ?
#
loop_
_entity_poly.entity_id
_entity_poly.type
_entity_poly.pdbx_seq_one_letter_code
_entity_poly.pdbx_strand_id
1 'polypeptide(L)'
;MAENENNNENEQKSTNNGYGKALFGRRVIYSDVDEITPENIMGVLYNAMPAHIANKCDINYLYNYYRGKQPILERVKEIRPEICNKVVVNLAYDIVDFKVSYLLGTPFTYVAVGEKSEPVNVLNGYMNQVGKKGLDKDLVEWNHICGTAYRYVQALEPSTVGKGDAPFDLDTLDPRTTFVIYSSTFKKKRLAAVTYTISDTDGKVIRFVVYTPTKIYTFKAQNKFDTLENFTNSKDGFVESDNALGEIPIFEYPANNARLGAFEIVLPLLDSLNRILSNDVDGLEQAIQSFIKFVNCELDKNALEDLQRYGAIKIKSDKDNPADVDTVKTEYSFDGANLTKEDIYRDILLICGMPVPGNGKSISANNGAMLISSGYSKTESKARSSETMFEASERLMLKLVLRIVETIGEKLDIRSSDITVKTERTNNENLQVKTQALCEMLNTQKVHPKLAFEACGLFSDPENAYIISEIYYNEQLEKWQPKSVPNEDGVNDNEETDGKVRTD
;
A
#
# COMPACT_ATOMS: atom_id res chain seq x y z
N MET A 1 18.19 -36.52 22.37
CA MET A 1 17.40 -35.31 22.05
C MET A 1 18.20 -34.29 21.20
N ALA A 2 19.51 -34.30 21.21
CA ALA A 2 20.34 -33.39 20.40
C ALA A 2 20.51 -33.83 18.92
N GLU A 3 20.19 -35.08 18.55
CA GLU A 3 20.26 -35.57 17.16
C GLU A 3 19.03 -35.22 16.32
N ASN A 4 17.88 -34.89 16.93
CA ASN A 4 16.68 -34.52 16.19
C ASN A 4 16.62 -33.04 15.81
N GLU A 5 17.33 -32.14 16.49
CA GLU A 5 17.37 -30.72 16.13
C GLU A 5 18.31 -30.48 14.94
N ASN A 6 19.40 -31.23 14.83
CA ASN A 6 20.32 -31.15 13.67
C ASN A 6 19.71 -31.72 12.36
N ASN A 7 18.79 -32.67 12.45
CA ASN A 7 18.11 -33.20 11.27
C ASN A 7 17.08 -32.23 10.69
N ASN A 8 16.38 -31.45 11.53
CA ASN A 8 15.42 -30.43 11.07
C ASN A 8 16.11 -29.23 10.39
N GLU A 9 17.29 -28.81 10.88
CA GLU A 9 18.06 -27.76 10.22
C GLU A 9 18.70 -28.24 8.90
N ASN A 10 19.08 -29.49 8.80
CA ASN A 10 19.63 -30.08 7.57
C ASN A 10 18.55 -30.41 6.53
N GLU A 11 17.34 -30.79 6.93
CA GLU A 11 16.21 -30.95 6.01
C GLU A 11 15.72 -29.61 5.44
N GLN A 12 15.76 -28.51 6.20
CA GLN A 12 15.46 -27.17 5.67
C GLN A 12 16.57 -26.64 4.76
N LYS A 13 17.83 -27.03 4.93
CA LYS A 13 18.94 -26.64 4.05
C LYS A 13 19.00 -27.38 2.71
N SER A 14 18.40 -28.57 2.62
CA SER A 14 18.51 -29.42 1.42
C SER A 14 17.52 -29.14 0.30
N THR A 15 16.58 -28.19 0.47
CA THR A 15 15.50 -27.94 -0.50
C THR A 15 15.43 -26.52 -1.06
N ASN A 16 16.42 -25.65 -0.78
CA ASN A 16 16.34 -24.26 -1.25
C ASN A 16 16.85 -24.12 -2.69
N ASN A 17 16.12 -24.72 -3.64
CA ASN A 17 16.34 -24.54 -5.07
C ASN A 17 15.92 -23.15 -5.60
N GLY A 18 15.85 -22.12 -4.74
CA GLY A 18 15.43 -20.77 -5.10
C GLY A 18 13.91 -20.58 -5.17
N TYR A 19 13.14 -21.49 -4.55
CA TYR A 19 11.71 -21.33 -4.34
C TYR A 19 11.41 -20.78 -2.96
N GLY A 20 10.56 -19.76 -2.93
CA GLY A 20 10.09 -19.15 -1.69
C GLY A 20 8.89 -19.87 -1.09
N LYS A 21 8.43 -19.33 0.03
CA LYS A 21 7.28 -19.79 0.78
C LYS A 21 6.00 -19.21 0.17
N ALA A 22 4.98 -20.05 -0.05
CA ALA A 22 3.63 -19.58 -0.35
C ALA A 22 2.97 -19.10 0.94
N LEU A 23 2.30 -17.94 0.90
CA LEU A 23 1.60 -17.34 2.02
C LEU A 23 0.13 -17.14 1.68
N PHE A 24 -0.73 -17.09 2.71
CA PHE A 24 -2.19 -17.08 2.56
C PHE A 24 -2.87 -15.99 3.43
N GLY A 25 -2.20 -14.87 3.63
CA GLY A 25 -2.69 -13.76 4.42
C GLY A 25 -2.38 -13.89 5.92
N ARG A 26 -2.84 -12.91 6.69
CA ARG A 26 -2.58 -12.85 8.15
C ARG A 26 -3.77 -13.39 8.93
N ARG A 27 -3.45 -14.12 9.99
CA ARG A 27 -4.46 -14.67 10.91
C ARG A 27 -5.07 -13.56 11.74
N VAL A 28 -6.40 -13.61 11.89
CA VAL A 28 -7.10 -12.79 12.90
C VAL A 28 -6.94 -13.46 14.25
N ILE A 29 -6.65 -12.67 15.27
CA ILE A 29 -6.45 -13.16 16.63
C ILE A 29 -7.76 -13.01 17.41
N TYR A 30 -8.28 -14.11 17.89
CA TYR A 30 -9.52 -14.16 18.65
C TYR A 30 -9.27 -14.59 20.08
N SER A 31 -10.18 -14.15 20.98
CA SER A 31 -10.26 -14.63 22.35
C SER A 31 -11.71 -14.88 22.74
N ASP A 32 -11.92 -15.88 23.59
CA ASP A 32 -13.26 -16.31 24.05
C ASP A 32 -13.72 -15.53 25.30
N VAL A 33 -12.87 -14.63 25.82
CA VAL A 33 -13.25 -13.80 26.96
C VAL A 33 -14.17 -12.66 26.53
N ASP A 34 -15.08 -12.25 27.38
CA ASP A 34 -15.95 -11.10 27.14
C ASP A 34 -15.24 -9.78 27.40
N GLU A 35 -14.35 -9.75 28.39
CA GLU A 35 -13.57 -8.59 28.80
C GLU A 35 -12.17 -9.02 29.28
N ILE A 36 -11.19 -8.14 29.07
CA ILE A 36 -9.82 -8.34 29.55
C ILE A 36 -9.65 -7.66 30.90
N THR A 37 -9.29 -8.45 31.90
CA THR A 37 -9.07 -8.04 33.29
C THR A 37 -7.64 -8.30 33.70
N PRO A 38 -7.16 -7.73 34.86
CA PRO A 38 -5.81 -8.00 35.36
C PRO A 38 -5.55 -9.49 35.66
N GLU A 39 -6.62 -10.26 35.94
CA GLU A 39 -6.52 -11.69 36.28
C GLU A 39 -6.36 -12.55 35.00
N ASN A 40 -7.00 -12.21 33.91
CA ASN A 40 -7.03 -13.04 32.68
C ASN A 40 -6.07 -12.56 31.58
N ILE A 41 -5.54 -11.33 31.62
CA ILE A 41 -4.74 -10.73 30.58
C ILE A 41 -3.54 -11.59 30.17
N MET A 42 -2.84 -12.20 31.13
CA MET A 42 -1.67 -13.02 30.83
C MET A 42 -2.06 -14.29 30.07
N GLY A 43 -3.18 -14.93 30.45
CA GLY A 43 -3.71 -16.10 29.74
C GLY A 43 -4.19 -15.73 28.30
N VAL A 44 -4.85 -14.59 28.15
CA VAL A 44 -5.29 -14.10 26.85
C VAL A 44 -4.10 -13.85 25.93
N LEU A 45 -3.05 -13.18 26.42
CA LEU A 45 -1.84 -12.91 25.64
C LEU A 45 -1.10 -14.20 25.29
N TYR A 46 -0.97 -15.13 26.24
CA TYR A 46 -0.35 -16.41 25.98
C TYR A 46 -1.03 -17.16 24.83
N ASN A 47 -2.37 -17.16 24.78
CA ASN A 47 -3.12 -17.78 23.70
C ASN A 47 -3.06 -16.99 22.37
N ALA A 48 -2.89 -15.67 22.42
CA ALA A 48 -2.79 -14.80 21.25
C ALA A 48 -1.41 -14.83 20.57
N MET A 49 -0.34 -14.98 21.38
CA MET A 49 1.05 -14.87 20.91
C MET A 49 1.43 -15.87 19.81
N PRO A 50 1.05 -17.15 19.83
CA PRO A 50 1.41 -18.08 18.75
C PRO A 50 0.91 -17.61 17.37
N ALA A 51 -0.32 -17.10 17.30
CA ALA A 51 -0.88 -16.56 16.06
C ALA A 51 -0.16 -15.26 15.63
N HIS A 52 0.16 -14.39 16.60
CA HIS A 52 0.92 -13.18 16.32
C HIS A 52 2.36 -13.48 15.84
N ILE A 53 3.07 -14.41 16.48
CA ILE A 53 4.43 -14.81 16.07
C ILE A 53 4.41 -15.38 14.66
N ALA A 54 3.43 -16.23 14.33
CA ALA A 54 3.28 -16.72 12.96
C ALA A 54 3.04 -15.58 11.95
N ASN A 55 2.17 -14.61 12.28
CA ASN A 55 1.97 -13.41 11.46
C ASN A 55 3.26 -12.58 11.34
N LYS A 56 3.99 -12.38 12.43
CA LYS A 56 5.27 -11.68 12.45
C LYS A 56 6.31 -12.33 11.53
N CYS A 57 6.41 -13.65 11.54
CA CYS A 57 7.31 -14.39 10.64
C CYS A 57 6.92 -14.15 9.17
N ASP A 58 5.64 -14.21 8.85
CA ASP A 58 5.13 -13.97 7.50
C ASP A 58 5.32 -12.51 7.08
N ILE A 59 5.08 -11.55 7.97
CA ILE A 59 5.32 -10.11 7.72
C ILE A 59 6.82 -9.84 7.49
N ASN A 60 7.71 -10.42 8.30
CA ASN A 60 9.15 -10.29 8.10
C ASN A 60 9.60 -10.87 6.76
N TYR A 61 9.04 -12.01 6.35
CA TYR A 61 9.33 -12.59 5.05
C TYR A 61 8.91 -11.65 3.91
N LEU A 62 7.66 -11.12 3.94
CA LEU A 62 7.15 -10.19 2.94
C LEU A 62 7.94 -8.87 2.89
N TYR A 63 8.28 -8.32 4.06
CA TYR A 63 9.09 -7.10 4.15
C TYR A 63 10.50 -7.29 3.59
N ASN A 64 11.15 -8.44 3.88
CA ASN A 64 12.43 -8.77 3.29
C ASN A 64 12.32 -8.96 1.78
N TYR A 65 11.27 -9.62 1.31
CA TYR A 65 11.00 -9.84 -0.11
C TYR A 65 10.81 -8.51 -0.85
N TYR A 66 10.01 -7.61 -0.29
CA TYR A 66 9.82 -6.24 -0.77
C TYR A 66 11.15 -5.47 -0.90
N ARG A 67 12.06 -5.65 0.06
CA ARG A 67 13.40 -5.03 0.04
C ARG A 67 14.38 -5.70 -0.90
N GLY A 68 14.00 -6.72 -1.65
CA GLY A 68 14.83 -7.46 -2.59
C GLY A 68 15.60 -8.63 -1.99
N LYS A 69 15.44 -8.94 -0.68
CA LYS A 69 15.99 -10.15 -0.09
C LYS A 69 15.08 -11.35 -0.43
N GLN A 70 15.24 -11.87 -1.62
CA GLN A 70 14.39 -12.89 -2.21
C GLN A 70 15.07 -14.27 -2.21
N PRO A 71 14.30 -15.38 -2.26
CA PRO A 71 14.83 -16.76 -2.14
C PRO A 71 15.88 -17.10 -3.17
N ILE A 72 15.86 -16.51 -4.35
CA ILE A 72 16.86 -16.73 -5.42
C ILE A 72 18.28 -16.42 -4.94
N LEU A 73 18.48 -15.53 -3.97
CA LEU A 73 19.79 -15.21 -3.40
C LEU A 73 20.42 -16.38 -2.65
N GLU A 74 19.60 -17.35 -2.20
CA GLU A 74 20.03 -18.57 -1.52
C GLU A 74 20.21 -19.74 -2.48
N ARG A 75 20.00 -19.52 -3.80
CA ARG A 75 20.13 -20.54 -4.82
C ARG A 75 21.53 -21.15 -4.83
N VAL A 76 21.59 -22.47 -4.90
CA VAL A 76 22.82 -23.27 -5.04
C VAL A 76 22.65 -24.21 -6.22
N LYS A 77 23.73 -24.42 -6.99
CA LYS A 77 23.81 -25.42 -8.07
C LYS A 77 24.84 -26.48 -7.72
N GLU A 78 24.49 -27.74 -7.92
CA GLU A 78 25.41 -28.86 -7.73
C GLU A 78 26.36 -29.02 -8.89
N ILE A 79 25.89 -28.76 -10.13
CA ILE A 79 26.66 -28.85 -11.37
C ILE A 79 27.11 -27.45 -11.77
N ARG A 80 28.40 -27.23 -11.91
CA ARG A 80 29.04 -25.96 -12.25
C ARG A 80 28.64 -24.84 -11.27
N PRO A 81 28.98 -24.98 -9.99
CA PRO A 81 28.61 -24.00 -8.95
C PRO A 81 29.20 -22.61 -9.21
N GLU A 82 30.27 -22.52 -10.04
CA GLU A 82 30.91 -21.27 -10.48
C GLU A 82 29.98 -20.44 -11.38
N ILE A 83 29.06 -21.10 -12.12
CA ILE A 83 28.04 -20.44 -12.96
C ILE A 83 26.67 -20.53 -12.22
N CYS A 84 26.48 -19.68 -11.22
CA CYS A 84 25.29 -19.65 -10.42
C CYS A 84 24.83 -18.19 -10.21
N ASN A 85 24.30 -17.60 -11.27
CA ASN A 85 23.82 -16.23 -11.23
C ASN A 85 22.53 -16.14 -10.40
N LYS A 86 22.39 -15.03 -9.66
CA LYS A 86 21.29 -14.77 -8.74
C LYS A 86 20.65 -13.44 -9.10
N VAL A 87 19.81 -13.46 -10.13
CA VAL A 87 19.15 -12.27 -10.65
C VAL A 87 17.87 -12.02 -9.86
N VAL A 88 17.75 -10.84 -9.27
CA VAL A 88 16.55 -10.40 -8.57
C VAL A 88 15.87 -9.31 -9.39
N VAL A 89 14.68 -9.59 -9.89
CA VAL A 89 13.77 -8.57 -10.44
C VAL A 89 12.78 -8.20 -9.35
N ASN A 90 13.02 -7.06 -8.71
CA ASN A 90 12.23 -6.68 -7.53
C ASN A 90 10.87 -6.07 -7.91
N LEU A 91 10.04 -6.83 -8.64
CA LEU A 91 8.68 -6.41 -8.97
C LEU A 91 7.78 -6.25 -7.74
N ALA A 92 8.12 -6.90 -6.61
CA ALA A 92 7.37 -6.71 -5.37
C ALA A 92 7.43 -5.26 -4.89
N TYR A 93 8.61 -4.63 -5.00
CA TYR A 93 8.77 -3.20 -4.73
C TYR A 93 7.94 -2.34 -5.68
N ASP A 94 8.05 -2.60 -6.98
CA ASP A 94 7.35 -1.85 -8.03
C ASP A 94 5.82 -1.94 -7.87
N ILE A 95 5.28 -3.13 -7.55
CA ILE A 95 3.86 -3.33 -7.27
C ILE A 95 3.38 -2.49 -6.09
N VAL A 96 4.14 -2.47 -4.99
CA VAL A 96 3.77 -1.71 -3.79
C VAL A 96 3.87 -0.22 -4.06
N ASP A 97 4.99 0.25 -4.62
CA ASP A 97 5.23 1.67 -4.92
C ASP A 97 4.17 2.22 -5.89
N PHE A 98 3.86 1.47 -6.95
CA PHE A 98 2.79 1.83 -7.87
C PHE A 98 1.44 1.97 -7.16
N LYS A 99 1.05 1.00 -6.32
CA LYS A 99 -0.24 1.02 -5.63
C LYS A 99 -0.34 2.14 -4.60
N VAL A 100 0.74 2.39 -3.85
CA VAL A 100 0.82 3.51 -2.90
C VAL A 100 0.71 4.83 -3.64
N SER A 101 1.49 5.01 -4.71
CA SER A 101 1.50 6.23 -5.52
C SER A 101 0.17 6.45 -6.25
N TYR A 102 -0.48 5.38 -6.70
CA TYR A 102 -1.79 5.45 -7.36
C TYR A 102 -2.92 5.81 -6.40
N LEU A 103 -2.92 5.26 -5.17
CA LEU A 103 -3.93 5.50 -4.15
C LEU A 103 -3.76 6.88 -3.49
N LEU A 104 -2.52 7.29 -3.26
CA LEU A 104 -2.14 8.53 -2.57
C LEU A 104 -1.61 9.61 -3.52
N GLY A 105 -1.98 9.56 -4.80
CA GLY A 105 -1.61 10.59 -5.77
C GLY A 105 -1.96 12.00 -5.29
N THR A 106 -3.09 12.13 -4.60
CA THR A 106 -3.42 13.23 -3.71
C THR A 106 -3.68 12.70 -2.30
N PRO A 107 -3.36 13.47 -1.25
CA PRO A 107 -3.64 13.06 0.13
C PRO A 107 -5.12 12.80 0.37
N PHE A 108 -5.43 11.87 1.27
CA PHE A 108 -6.80 11.72 1.76
C PHE A 108 -7.30 13.02 2.39
N THR A 109 -8.46 13.47 1.95
CA THR A 109 -9.12 14.66 2.48
C THR A 109 -10.50 14.31 3.00
N TYR A 110 -10.93 15.03 4.01
CA TYR A 110 -12.29 14.91 4.54
C TYR A 110 -13.18 15.97 3.90
N VAL A 111 -14.33 15.54 3.42
CA VAL A 111 -15.32 16.41 2.80
C VAL A 111 -16.62 16.30 3.58
N ALA A 112 -17.26 17.43 3.82
CA ALA A 112 -18.52 17.47 4.53
C ALA A 112 -19.65 16.86 3.69
N VAL A 113 -20.57 16.17 4.37
CA VAL A 113 -21.86 15.79 3.80
C VAL A 113 -22.87 16.85 4.26
N GLY A 114 -23.33 17.73 3.33
CA GLY A 114 -24.22 18.83 3.63
C GLY A 114 -23.50 20.12 4.04
N GLU A 115 -24.17 20.96 4.84
CA GLU A 115 -23.75 22.35 5.12
C GLU A 115 -22.64 22.50 6.19
N LYS A 116 -21.93 21.42 6.56
CA LYS A 116 -20.92 21.41 7.64
C LYS A 116 -19.48 21.57 7.15
N SER A 117 -19.25 22.34 6.10
CA SER A 117 -17.93 22.49 5.49
C SER A 117 -16.90 23.14 6.42
N GLU A 118 -17.30 24.18 7.18
CA GLU A 118 -16.38 24.91 8.08
C GLU A 118 -15.76 24.01 9.17
N PRO A 119 -16.55 23.25 9.97
CA PRO A 119 -15.99 22.33 10.95
C PRO A 119 -15.09 21.24 10.35
N VAL A 120 -15.41 20.75 9.14
CA VAL A 120 -14.58 19.76 8.44
C VAL A 120 -13.26 20.36 7.96
N ASN A 121 -13.25 21.63 7.54
CA ASN A 121 -12.03 22.36 7.21
C ASN A 121 -11.10 22.52 8.42
N VAL A 122 -11.65 22.81 9.61
CA VAL A 122 -10.88 22.84 10.86
C VAL A 122 -10.27 21.47 11.15
N LEU A 123 -11.04 20.38 11.00
CA LEU A 123 -10.54 19.01 11.17
C LEU A 123 -9.41 18.70 10.18
N ASN A 124 -9.54 19.08 8.90
CA ASN A 124 -8.45 18.94 7.92
C ASN A 124 -7.21 19.76 8.31
N GLY A 125 -7.41 20.92 8.92
CA GLY A 125 -6.33 21.74 9.50
C GLY A 125 -5.56 20.96 10.58
N TYR A 126 -6.25 20.33 11.53
CA TYR A 126 -5.63 19.49 12.55
C TYR A 126 -4.88 18.29 11.95
N MET A 127 -5.48 17.62 10.96
CA MET A 127 -4.83 16.50 10.28
C MET A 127 -3.54 16.90 9.55
N ASN A 128 -3.51 18.11 8.99
CA ASN A 128 -2.30 18.65 8.38
C ASN A 128 -1.22 18.96 9.42
N GLN A 129 -1.61 19.50 10.59
CA GLN A 129 -0.67 19.81 11.69
C GLN A 129 0.02 18.54 12.21
N VAL A 130 -0.71 17.43 12.38
CA VAL A 130 -0.12 16.15 12.82
C VAL A 130 0.58 15.38 11.71
N GLY A 131 0.72 15.97 10.52
CA GLY A 131 1.45 15.36 9.42
C GLY A 131 0.80 14.10 8.84
N LYS A 132 -0.53 13.97 8.94
CA LYS A 132 -1.29 12.77 8.52
C LYS A 132 -0.93 12.30 7.12
N LYS A 133 -0.63 13.19 6.20
CA LYS A 133 -0.24 12.87 4.81
C LYS A 133 0.94 11.90 4.73
N GLY A 134 2.00 12.15 5.50
CA GLY A 134 3.17 11.26 5.57
C GLY A 134 2.84 9.93 6.23
N LEU A 135 2.11 10.01 7.34
CA LEU A 135 1.68 8.83 8.09
C LEU A 135 0.71 7.93 7.29
N ASP A 136 -0.13 8.50 6.42
CA ASP A 136 -0.99 7.73 5.53
C ASP A 136 -0.18 6.97 4.48
N LYS A 137 0.92 7.55 3.98
CA LYS A 137 1.82 6.86 3.06
C LYS A 137 2.43 5.63 3.72
N ASP A 138 2.98 5.78 4.92
CA ASP A 138 3.56 4.67 5.69
C ASP A 138 2.51 3.60 6.02
N LEU A 139 1.30 4.02 6.37
CA LEU A 139 0.19 3.12 6.67
C LEU A 139 -0.22 2.28 5.45
N VAL A 140 -0.38 2.94 4.30
CA VAL A 140 -0.76 2.30 3.02
C VAL A 140 0.37 1.41 2.50
N GLU A 141 1.64 1.81 2.70
CA GLU A 141 2.79 0.99 2.35
C GLU A 141 2.79 -0.34 3.13
N TRP A 142 2.66 -0.30 4.47
CA TRP A 142 2.52 -1.51 5.29
C TRP A 142 1.32 -2.35 4.87
N ASN A 143 0.19 -1.71 4.61
CA ASN A 143 -1.03 -2.38 4.16
C ASN A 143 -0.79 -3.17 2.86
N HIS A 144 -0.06 -2.60 1.90
CA HIS A 144 0.26 -3.28 0.64
C HIS A 144 1.40 -4.31 0.78
N ILE A 145 2.36 -4.11 1.67
CA ILE A 145 3.43 -5.09 1.90
C ILE A 145 2.88 -6.36 2.54
N CYS A 146 2.15 -6.23 3.66
CA CYS A 146 1.81 -7.38 4.50
C CYS A 146 0.30 -7.59 4.72
N GLY A 147 -0.55 -6.79 4.08
CA GLY A 147 -2.00 -6.96 4.13
C GLY A 147 -2.67 -6.39 5.38
N THR A 148 -1.92 -5.76 6.29
CA THR A 148 -2.43 -5.09 7.49
C THR A 148 -1.52 -3.97 7.93
N ALA A 149 -2.08 -2.91 8.49
CA ALA A 149 -1.36 -1.78 9.07
C ALA A 149 -2.11 -1.29 10.32
N TYR A 150 -1.44 -0.52 11.16
CA TYR A 150 -1.99 -0.06 12.42
C TYR A 150 -1.77 1.44 12.61
N ARG A 151 -2.85 2.15 12.90
CA ARG A 151 -2.84 3.56 13.28
C ARG A 151 -3.03 3.70 14.77
N TYR A 152 -2.18 4.48 15.42
CA TYR A 152 -2.33 4.88 16.80
C TYR A 152 -2.82 6.33 16.89
N VAL A 153 -3.75 6.59 17.78
CA VAL A 153 -4.28 7.92 18.09
C VAL A 153 -3.96 8.23 19.54
N GLN A 154 -3.22 9.28 19.79
CA GLN A 154 -2.86 9.73 21.12
C GLN A 154 -3.58 11.04 21.43
N ALA A 155 -4.32 11.11 22.53
CA ALA A 155 -4.79 12.39 23.05
C ALA A 155 -3.65 13.13 23.73
N LEU A 156 -3.51 14.40 23.46
CA LEU A 156 -2.54 15.26 24.13
C LEU A 156 -3.10 15.77 25.47
N GLU A 157 -2.20 16.12 26.39
CA GLU A 157 -2.63 16.73 27.65
C GLU A 157 -3.21 18.13 27.40
N PRO A 158 -4.38 18.47 27.97
CA PRO A 158 -5.03 19.77 27.73
C PRO A 158 -4.14 20.96 28.04
N SER A 159 -3.20 20.81 28.97
CA SER A 159 -2.23 21.85 29.35
C SER A 159 -1.17 22.14 28.27
N THR A 160 -0.98 21.23 27.31
CA THR A 160 0.03 21.35 26.25
C THR A 160 -0.57 21.81 24.91
N VAL A 161 -1.90 21.80 24.79
CA VAL A 161 -2.60 22.18 23.57
C VAL A 161 -2.82 23.69 23.52
N GLY A 162 -2.24 24.38 22.53
CA GLY A 162 -2.46 25.79 22.26
C GLY A 162 -3.83 26.02 21.58
N LYS A 163 -4.27 27.28 21.56
CA LYS A 163 -5.51 27.63 20.86
C LYS A 163 -5.32 27.44 19.35
N GLY A 164 -6.15 26.58 18.75
CA GLY A 164 -6.08 26.24 17.32
C GLY A 164 -5.10 25.11 16.99
N ASP A 165 -4.43 24.51 18.00
CA ASP A 165 -3.60 23.33 17.80
C ASP A 165 -4.43 22.05 17.85
N ALA A 166 -3.96 21.00 17.14
CA ALA A 166 -4.58 19.71 17.18
C ALA A 166 -4.49 19.10 18.60
N PRO A 167 -5.61 18.67 19.22
CA PRO A 167 -5.60 18.09 20.57
C PRO A 167 -5.20 16.61 20.60
N PHE A 168 -4.73 16.07 19.51
CA PHE A 168 -4.30 14.68 19.34
C PHE A 168 -3.06 14.59 18.48
N ASP A 169 -2.39 13.45 18.55
CA ASP A 169 -1.31 13.05 17.65
C ASP A 169 -1.64 11.71 17.00
N LEU A 170 -1.01 11.43 15.86
CA LEU A 170 -1.19 10.21 15.09
C LEU A 170 0.16 9.55 14.82
N ASP A 171 0.20 8.23 14.91
CA ASP A 171 1.37 7.43 14.56
C ASP A 171 1.00 6.21 13.73
N THR A 172 1.91 5.72 12.91
CA THR A 172 1.81 4.43 12.23
C THR A 172 2.67 3.42 12.95
N LEU A 173 2.04 2.37 13.48
CA LEU A 173 2.74 1.34 14.25
C LEU A 173 3.20 0.18 13.37
N ASP A 174 4.36 -0.39 13.73
CA ASP A 174 4.93 -1.54 13.04
C ASP A 174 4.05 -2.79 13.23
N PRO A 175 3.52 -3.42 12.16
CA PRO A 175 2.68 -4.61 12.26
C PRO A 175 3.42 -5.86 12.76
N ARG A 176 4.75 -5.82 12.85
CA ARG A 176 5.56 -6.91 13.44
C ARG A 176 5.52 -6.92 14.95
N THR A 177 5.11 -5.81 15.56
CA THR A 177 5.08 -5.63 17.02
C THR A 177 3.71 -5.19 17.53
N THR A 178 2.74 -5.05 16.65
CA THR A 178 1.39 -4.58 16.99
C THR A 178 0.35 -5.54 16.45
N PHE A 179 -0.70 -5.81 17.25
CA PHE A 179 -1.84 -6.62 16.84
C PHE A 179 -3.09 -6.28 17.65
N VAL A 180 -4.25 -6.66 17.12
CA VAL A 180 -5.55 -6.48 17.77
C VAL A 180 -6.16 -7.84 18.08
N ILE A 181 -6.73 -7.97 19.28
CA ILE A 181 -7.45 -9.15 19.74
C ILE A 181 -8.94 -8.88 19.62
N TYR A 182 -9.64 -9.77 18.93
CA TYR A 182 -11.07 -9.71 18.69
C TYR A 182 -11.80 -10.75 19.54
N SER A 183 -13.05 -10.48 19.90
CA SER A 183 -13.93 -11.48 20.49
C SER A 183 -14.28 -12.55 19.47
N SER A 184 -14.30 -13.82 19.90
CA SER A 184 -14.81 -14.95 19.11
C SER A 184 -16.33 -14.91 18.90
N THR A 185 -17.02 -13.96 19.56
CA THR A 185 -18.48 -13.78 19.41
C THR A 185 -18.86 -13.33 18.01
N PHE A 186 -20.12 -13.49 17.64
CA PHE A 186 -20.68 -13.10 16.33
C PHE A 186 -20.32 -11.66 15.91
N LYS A 187 -20.29 -10.70 16.83
CA LYS A 187 -19.99 -9.29 16.52
C LYS A 187 -18.50 -9.00 16.31
N LYS A 188 -17.59 -9.94 16.61
CA LYS A 188 -16.13 -9.75 16.51
C LYS A 188 -15.66 -8.40 17.07
N LYS A 189 -16.13 -8.06 18.26
CA LYS A 189 -15.77 -6.81 18.95
C LYS A 189 -14.27 -6.77 19.22
N ARG A 190 -13.62 -5.62 19.07
CA ARG A 190 -12.25 -5.41 19.52
C ARG A 190 -12.20 -5.48 21.04
N LEU A 191 -11.41 -6.38 21.60
CA LEU A 191 -11.22 -6.56 23.04
C LEU A 191 -10.02 -5.79 23.55
N ALA A 192 -8.91 -5.89 22.83
CA ALA A 192 -7.70 -5.14 23.12
C ALA A 192 -6.87 -4.92 21.87
N ALA A 193 -5.99 -3.93 21.93
CA ALA A 193 -4.86 -3.79 21.03
C ALA A 193 -3.57 -3.89 21.83
N VAL A 194 -2.61 -4.59 21.28
CA VAL A 194 -1.33 -4.89 21.92
C VAL A 194 -0.22 -4.32 21.06
N THR A 195 0.67 -3.55 21.66
CA THR A 195 1.94 -3.17 21.06
C THR A 195 3.07 -3.48 22.03
N TYR A 196 4.25 -3.80 21.50
CA TYR A 196 5.40 -4.08 22.33
C TYR A 196 6.70 -3.58 21.72
N THR A 197 7.64 -3.23 22.57
CA THR A 197 8.98 -2.79 22.18
C THR A 197 10.02 -3.70 22.84
N ILE A 198 11.12 -3.94 22.15
CA ILE A 198 12.29 -4.61 22.70
C ILE A 198 13.07 -3.56 23.50
N SER A 199 13.19 -3.74 24.81
CA SER A 199 13.65 -2.69 25.73
C SER A 199 15.13 -2.78 26.11
N ASP A 200 15.88 -3.77 25.61
CA ASP A 200 17.31 -3.90 25.84
C ASP A 200 18.10 -4.25 24.58
N THR A 201 19.41 -4.03 24.63
CA THR A 201 20.35 -4.33 23.54
C THR A 201 20.49 -5.83 23.26
N ASP A 202 20.18 -6.67 24.25
CA ASP A 202 20.29 -8.13 24.13
C ASP A 202 18.99 -8.78 23.62
N GLY A 203 17.92 -8.00 23.42
CA GLY A 203 16.63 -8.49 22.94
C GLY A 203 15.88 -9.39 23.92
N LYS A 204 16.28 -9.39 25.22
CA LYS A 204 15.74 -10.30 26.24
C LYS A 204 14.52 -9.78 26.96
N VAL A 205 14.35 -8.46 27.04
CA VAL A 205 13.23 -7.84 27.75
C VAL A 205 12.32 -7.14 26.74
N ILE A 206 11.05 -7.53 26.78
CA ILE A 206 9.99 -6.94 25.96
C ILE A 206 9.06 -6.18 26.89
N ARG A 207 8.80 -4.92 26.53
CA ARG A 207 7.78 -4.11 27.20
C ARG A 207 6.50 -4.19 26.40
N PHE A 208 5.43 -4.69 27.01
CA PHE A 208 4.09 -4.72 26.46
C PHE A 208 3.28 -3.53 26.94
N VAL A 209 2.46 -3.01 26.02
CA VAL A 209 1.36 -2.08 26.33
C VAL A 209 0.09 -2.67 25.72
N VAL A 210 -0.90 -2.90 26.54
CA VAL A 210 -2.19 -3.48 26.15
C VAL A 210 -3.27 -2.45 26.42
N TYR A 211 -3.92 -2.00 25.35
CA TYR A 211 -5.03 -1.06 25.42
C TYR A 211 -6.35 -1.80 25.36
N THR A 212 -7.17 -1.65 26.38
CA THR A 212 -8.59 -2.04 26.38
C THR A 212 -9.47 -0.79 26.33
N PRO A 213 -10.78 -0.92 26.14
CA PRO A 213 -11.66 0.27 26.17
C PRO A 213 -11.62 1.03 27.50
N THR A 214 -11.37 0.34 28.62
CA THR A 214 -11.46 0.90 29.98
C THR A 214 -10.10 1.08 30.64
N LYS A 215 -9.12 0.24 30.32
CA LYS A 215 -7.84 0.17 31.02
C LYS A 215 -6.67 0.09 30.05
N ILE A 216 -5.49 0.51 30.54
CA ILE A 216 -4.19 0.34 29.87
C ILE A 216 -3.30 -0.45 30.81
N TYR A 217 -2.76 -1.55 30.31
CA TYR A 217 -1.84 -2.42 31.07
C TYR A 217 -0.43 -2.32 30.48
N THR A 218 0.55 -2.02 31.31
CA THR A 218 1.96 -2.02 30.92
C THR A 218 2.72 -3.00 31.77
N PHE A 219 3.55 -3.85 31.18
CA PHE A 219 4.39 -4.80 31.89
C PHE A 219 5.59 -5.22 31.05
N LYS A 220 6.56 -5.86 31.69
CA LYS A 220 7.74 -6.40 31.04
C LYS A 220 7.66 -7.93 31.04
N ALA A 221 8.04 -8.55 29.92
CA ALA A 221 8.17 -10.00 29.81
C ALA A 221 9.57 -10.35 29.29
N GLN A 222 10.08 -11.51 29.68
CA GLN A 222 11.29 -12.05 29.08
C GLN A 222 10.98 -12.63 27.70
N ASN A 223 11.93 -12.58 26.78
CA ASN A 223 11.77 -13.01 25.38
C ASN A 223 11.65 -14.53 25.20
N LYS A 224 11.01 -15.23 26.14
CA LYS A 224 10.66 -16.64 26.01
C LYS A 224 9.16 -16.77 26.16
N PHE A 225 8.46 -16.75 25.02
CA PHE A 225 7.00 -16.96 24.97
C PHE A 225 6.60 -18.44 25.03
N ASP A 226 7.52 -19.31 25.45
CA ASP A 226 7.41 -20.77 25.35
C ASP A 226 6.56 -21.37 26.44
N THR A 227 6.37 -20.66 27.57
CA THR A 227 5.57 -21.19 28.70
C THR A 227 4.68 -20.11 29.32
N LEU A 228 3.49 -20.53 29.78
CA LEU A 228 2.57 -19.66 30.53
C LEU A 228 3.22 -19.10 31.81
N GLU A 229 4.13 -19.85 32.42
CA GLU A 229 4.87 -19.41 33.61
C GLU A 229 5.73 -18.18 33.35
N ASN A 230 6.35 -18.09 32.18
CA ASN A 230 7.15 -16.91 31.78
C ASN A 230 6.30 -15.65 31.62
N PHE A 231 5.03 -15.78 31.21
CA PHE A 231 4.08 -14.69 31.17
C PHE A 231 3.53 -14.36 32.58
N THR A 232 3.20 -15.35 33.40
CA THR A 232 2.62 -15.14 34.72
C THR A 232 3.62 -14.63 35.74
N ASN A 233 4.90 -15.00 35.62
CA ASN A 233 5.97 -14.49 36.48
C ASN A 233 6.46 -13.09 36.11
N SER A 234 5.97 -12.52 35.00
CA SER A 234 6.30 -11.17 34.54
C SER A 234 5.57 -10.05 35.29
N LYS A 235 5.23 -10.26 36.58
CA LYS A 235 4.60 -9.22 37.41
C LYS A 235 5.53 -8.05 37.74
N ASP A 236 6.80 -8.17 37.41
CA ASP A 236 7.74 -7.05 37.53
C ASP A 236 7.36 -5.91 36.59
N GLY A 237 6.93 -4.79 37.18
CA GLY A 237 6.54 -3.59 36.44
C GLY A 237 5.13 -3.67 35.83
N PHE A 238 4.23 -4.53 36.34
CA PHE A 238 2.83 -4.48 35.96
C PHE A 238 2.19 -3.21 36.50
N VAL A 239 1.77 -2.35 35.58
CA VAL A 239 1.09 -1.08 35.88
C VAL A 239 -0.25 -1.09 35.16
N GLU A 240 -1.30 -0.82 35.92
CA GLU A 240 -2.65 -0.59 35.42
C GLU A 240 -2.98 0.91 35.51
N SER A 241 -3.53 1.45 34.46
CA SER A 241 -4.04 2.82 34.41
C SER A 241 -5.39 2.86 33.71
N ASP A 242 -6.20 3.87 34.03
CA ASP A 242 -7.48 4.08 33.34
C ASP A 242 -7.25 4.56 31.90
N ASN A 243 -8.04 4.03 30.97
CA ASN A 243 -8.10 4.55 29.62
C ASN A 243 -9.15 5.63 29.53
N ALA A 244 -8.72 6.89 29.69
CA ALA A 244 -9.61 8.06 29.66
C ALA A 244 -10.36 8.23 28.31
N LEU A 245 -9.87 7.59 27.24
CA LEU A 245 -10.49 7.68 25.92
C LEU A 245 -11.79 6.86 25.79
N GLY A 246 -12.00 5.86 26.66
CA GLY A 246 -13.14 4.94 26.61
C GLY A 246 -13.22 4.11 25.32
N GLU A 247 -12.12 4.01 24.57
CA GLU A 247 -11.99 3.30 23.28
C GLU A 247 -10.55 2.83 23.12
N ILE A 248 -10.34 1.78 22.33
CA ILE A 248 -9.01 1.30 21.98
C ILE A 248 -8.38 2.25 20.98
N PRO A 249 -7.20 2.88 21.28
CA PRO A 249 -6.61 3.92 20.44
C PRO A 249 -5.83 3.38 19.23
N ILE A 250 -5.72 2.07 19.07
CA ILE A 250 -5.04 1.42 17.94
C ILE A 250 -6.09 0.85 16.99
N PHE A 251 -6.02 1.26 15.72
CA PHE A 251 -6.95 0.87 14.67
C PHE A 251 -6.22 0.02 13.63
N GLU A 252 -6.76 -1.16 13.34
CA GLU A 252 -6.29 -2.01 12.25
C GLU A 252 -6.86 -1.54 10.92
N TYR A 253 -6.00 -1.49 9.89
CA TYR A 253 -6.34 -1.21 8.50
C TYR A 253 -6.01 -2.45 7.67
N PRO A 254 -6.95 -3.40 7.54
CA PRO A 254 -6.74 -4.57 6.70
C PRO A 254 -6.88 -4.22 5.22
N ALA A 255 -5.98 -4.75 4.37
CA ALA A 255 -6.05 -4.58 2.92
C ALA A 255 -7.29 -5.26 2.30
N ASN A 256 -7.67 -6.39 2.88
CA ASN A 256 -8.80 -7.22 2.51
C ASN A 256 -9.16 -8.16 3.68
N ASN A 257 -10.25 -8.90 3.55
CA ASN A 257 -10.71 -9.80 4.61
C ASN A 257 -9.69 -10.90 4.98
N ALA A 258 -8.87 -11.34 4.02
CA ALA A 258 -7.83 -12.35 4.24
C ALA A 258 -6.51 -11.72 4.72
N ARG A 259 -6.37 -10.41 4.76
CA ARG A 259 -5.14 -9.68 5.09
C ARG A 259 -3.97 -10.11 4.19
N LEU A 260 -4.24 -10.23 2.89
CA LEU A 260 -3.24 -10.52 1.86
C LEU A 260 -2.55 -9.24 1.42
N GLY A 261 -1.22 -9.28 1.35
CA GLY A 261 -0.41 -8.21 0.75
C GLY A 261 -0.60 -8.10 -0.77
N ALA A 262 -0.16 -6.99 -1.35
CA ALA A 262 -0.42 -6.66 -2.75
C ALA A 262 0.23 -7.62 -3.76
N PHE A 263 1.40 -8.18 -3.42
CA PHE A 263 2.16 -9.12 -4.25
C PHE A 263 2.16 -10.56 -3.71
N GLU A 264 1.55 -10.79 -2.56
CA GLU A 264 1.59 -12.09 -1.86
C GLU A 264 1.04 -13.24 -2.71
N ILE A 265 -0.04 -13.00 -3.44
CA ILE A 265 -0.68 -14.01 -4.30
C ILE A 265 0.17 -14.39 -5.53
N VAL A 266 1.13 -13.57 -5.91
CA VAL A 266 2.01 -13.80 -7.07
C VAL A 266 3.43 -14.20 -6.67
N LEU A 267 3.70 -14.45 -5.39
CA LEU A 267 5.04 -14.87 -4.92
C LEU A 267 5.61 -16.04 -5.73
N PRO A 268 4.86 -17.13 -6.04
CA PRO A 268 5.39 -18.22 -6.87
C PRO A 268 5.77 -17.79 -8.29
N LEU A 269 5.06 -16.83 -8.88
CA LEU A 269 5.36 -16.30 -10.20
C LEU A 269 6.60 -15.40 -10.16
N LEU A 270 6.75 -14.58 -9.12
CA LEU A 270 7.93 -13.74 -8.90
C LEU A 270 9.20 -14.60 -8.74
N ASP A 271 9.12 -15.67 -7.94
CA ASP A 271 10.24 -16.61 -7.77
C ASP A 271 10.57 -17.33 -9.08
N SER A 272 9.56 -17.71 -9.86
CA SER A 272 9.75 -18.35 -11.16
C SER A 272 10.41 -17.41 -12.17
N LEU A 273 10.00 -16.13 -12.19
CA LEU A 273 10.60 -15.10 -13.05
C LEU A 273 12.09 -14.91 -12.73
N ASN A 274 12.43 -14.73 -11.45
CA ASN A 274 13.81 -14.60 -11.00
C ASN A 274 14.67 -15.82 -11.39
N ARG A 275 14.10 -17.03 -11.28
CA ARG A 275 14.79 -18.26 -11.63
C ARG A 275 15.01 -18.38 -13.14
N ILE A 276 14.01 -18.03 -13.96
CA ILE A 276 14.15 -18.03 -15.42
C ILE A 276 15.28 -17.09 -15.82
N LEU A 277 15.26 -15.86 -15.33
CA LEU A 277 16.29 -14.86 -15.64
C LEU A 277 17.68 -15.28 -15.15
N SER A 278 17.77 -15.90 -13.97
CA SER A 278 19.04 -16.42 -13.48
C SER A 278 19.56 -17.58 -14.36
N ASN A 279 18.65 -18.44 -14.84
CA ASN A 279 19.01 -19.52 -15.78
C ASN A 279 19.41 -18.98 -17.16
N ASP A 280 18.75 -17.91 -17.65
CA ASP A 280 19.10 -17.27 -18.91
C ASP A 280 20.54 -16.71 -18.88
N VAL A 281 20.88 -16.01 -17.78
CA VAL A 281 22.24 -15.49 -17.57
C VAL A 281 23.25 -16.62 -17.43
N ASP A 282 22.91 -17.68 -16.67
CA ASP A 282 23.77 -18.87 -16.58
C ASP A 282 24.00 -19.54 -17.96
N GLY A 283 22.90 -19.62 -18.75
CA GLY A 283 22.99 -20.20 -20.12
C GLY A 283 23.87 -19.37 -21.07
N LEU A 284 23.74 -18.03 -20.98
CA LEU A 284 24.58 -17.12 -21.73
C LEU A 284 26.07 -17.27 -21.35
N GLU A 285 26.36 -17.31 -20.04
CA GLU A 285 27.72 -17.52 -19.53
C GLU A 285 28.31 -18.87 -19.95
N GLN A 286 27.48 -19.94 -19.91
CA GLN A 286 27.88 -21.24 -20.41
C GLN A 286 28.15 -21.26 -21.93
N ALA A 287 27.34 -20.52 -22.70
CA ALA A 287 27.54 -20.44 -24.16
C ALA A 287 28.83 -19.71 -24.53
N ILE A 288 29.23 -18.70 -23.72
CA ILE A 288 30.50 -17.99 -23.87
C ILE A 288 31.67 -18.91 -23.50
N GLN A 289 31.52 -19.71 -22.42
CA GLN A 289 32.51 -20.71 -21.98
C GLN A 289 32.27 -22.05 -22.68
N SER A 290 32.32 -22.09 -24.02
CA SER A 290 32.10 -23.31 -24.80
C SER A 290 33.03 -24.44 -24.37
N PHE A 291 32.52 -25.68 -24.28
CA PHE A 291 33.32 -26.85 -24.02
C PHE A 291 34.11 -27.23 -25.27
N ILE A 292 35.41 -27.42 -25.11
CA ILE A 292 36.23 -27.99 -26.15
C ILE A 292 36.23 -29.53 -25.99
N LYS A 293 35.69 -30.23 -26.98
CA LYS A 293 35.66 -31.68 -27.03
C LYS A 293 36.93 -32.17 -27.76
N PHE A 294 37.71 -32.99 -27.08
CA PHE A 294 38.86 -33.65 -27.65
C PHE A 294 38.50 -35.11 -27.91
N VAL A 295 38.68 -35.55 -29.13
CA VAL A 295 38.43 -36.93 -29.52
C VAL A 295 39.79 -37.53 -30.02
N ASN A 296 40.17 -38.66 -29.45
CA ASN A 296 41.43 -39.36 -29.77
C ASN A 296 42.67 -38.47 -29.60
N CYS A 297 42.67 -37.55 -28.66
CA CYS A 297 43.79 -36.64 -28.39
C CYS A 297 44.42 -36.98 -27.05
N GLU A 298 45.75 -37.19 -27.06
CA GLU A 298 46.52 -37.20 -25.81
C GLU A 298 46.74 -35.74 -25.36
N LEU A 299 46.15 -35.40 -24.24
CA LEU A 299 46.29 -34.10 -23.63
C LEU A 299 47.38 -34.13 -22.56
N ASP A 300 48.46 -33.43 -22.83
CA ASP A 300 49.53 -33.14 -21.88
C ASP A 300 49.19 -31.85 -21.09
N LYS A 301 49.72 -31.73 -19.85
CA LYS A 301 49.55 -30.50 -19.05
C LYS A 301 50.02 -29.26 -19.81
N ASN A 302 51.06 -29.35 -20.60
CA ASN A 302 51.59 -28.26 -21.42
C ASN A 302 50.59 -27.84 -22.52
N ALA A 303 49.84 -28.78 -23.08
CA ALA A 303 48.82 -28.52 -24.10
C ALA A 303 47.64 -27.72 -23.54
N LEU A 304 47.26 -27.96 -22.27
CA LEU A 304 46.22 -27.19 -21.56
C LEU A 304 46.72 -25.79 -21.20
N GLU A 305 47.98 -25.63 -20.79
CA GLU A 305 48.61 -24.33 -20.53
C GLU A 305 48.75 -23.51 -21.82
N ASP A 306 49.11 -24.13 -22.92
CA ASP A 306 49.19 -23.48 -24.24
C ASP A 306 47.83 -23.04 -24.74
N LEU A 307 46.78 -23.84 -24.52
CA LEU A 307 45.39 -23.43 -24.82
C LEU A 307 44.94 -22.22 -24.03
N GLN A 308 45.26 -22.20 -22.74
CA GLN A 308 44.95 -21.05 -21.88
C GLN A 308 45.74 -19.79 -22.25
N ARG A 309 47.00 -19.96 -22.64
CA ARG A 309 47.93 -18.83 -22.86
C ARG A 309 47.88 -18.26 -24.27
N TYR A 310 47.64 -19.11 -25.27
CA TYR A 310 47.71 -18.75 -26.70
C TYR A 310 46.39 -18.91 -27.43
N GLY A 311 45.35 -19.51 -26.78
CA GLY A 311 44.09 -19.83 -27.44
C GLY A 311 44.17 -20.84 -28.58
N ALA A 312 45.29 -21.57 -28.66
CA ALA A 312 45.57 -22.55 -29.72
C ALA A 312 46.22 -23.82 -29.15
N ILE A 313 45.88 -24.95 -29.70
CA ILE A 313 46.43 -26.25 -29.32
C ILE A 313 46.97 -26.95 -30.54
N LYS A 314 48.14 -27.61 -30.41
CA LYS A 314 48.74 -28.44 -31.45
C LYS A 314 48.43 -29.91 -31.19
N ILE A 315 47.72 -30.54 -32.11
CA ILE A 315 47.31 -31.94 -32.02
C ILE A 315 48.02 -32.79 -32.97
N LYS A 316 48.44 -34.02 -32.54
CA LYS A 316 48.96 -35.09 -33.42
C LYS A 316 47.79 -35.98 -33.82
N SER A 317 47.55 -36.11 -35.13
CA SER A 317 46.53 -37.00 -35.69
C SER A 317 47.18 -38.22 -36.31
N ASP A 318 46.62 -39.39 -36.03
CA ASP A 318 47.05 -40.67 -36.67
C ASP A 318 46.04 -41.00 -37.78
N LYS A 319 46.53 -41.71 -38.83
CA LYS A 319 45.71 -42.09 -39.98
C LYS A 319 44.63 -43.10 -39.64
N ASP A 320 44.86 -43.96 -38.64
CA ASP A 320 43.94 -45.01 -38.23
C ASP A 320 42.92 -44.50 -37.10
N ASN A 321 43.30 -43.44 -36.38
CA ASN A 321 42.48 -42.78 -35.37
C ASN A 321 42.61 -41.26 -35.51
N PRO A 322 41.82 -40.62 -36.37
CA PRO A 322 41.94 -39.19 -36.57
C PRO A 322 41.52 -38.42 -35.26
N ALA A 323 42.44 -37.55 -34.86
CA ALA A 323 42.17 -36.65 -33.74
C ALA A 323 41.28 -35.50 -34.21
N ASP A 324 40.27 -35.22 -33.46
CA ASP A 324 39.32 -34.13 -33.72
C ASP A 324 39.16 -33.25 -32.48
N VAL A 325 39.05 -31.94 -32.73
CA VAL A 325 38.77 -30.94 -31.70
C VAL A 325 37.57 -30.12 -32.15
N ASP A 326 36.50 -30.29 -31.46
CA ASP A 326 35.28 -29.59 -31.75
C ASP A 326 34.83 -28.78 -30.51
N THR A 327 34.18 -27.68 -30.76
CA THR A 327 33.53 -26.88 -29.71
C THR A 327 32.09 -27.31 -29.59
N VAL A 328 31.74 -27.93 -28.47
CA VAL A 328 30.33 -28.23 -28.15
C VAL A 328 29.63 -26.93 -27.81
N LYS A 329 28.98 -26.33 -28.79
CA LYS A 329 28.12 -25.19 -28.59
C LYS A 329 26.75 -25.70 -28.10
N THR A 330 26.36 -25.30 -26.91
CA THR A 330 25.00 -25.53 -26.45
C THR A 330 24.12 -24.48 -27.14
N GLU A 331 23.31 -24.89 -28.08
CA GLU A 331 22.26 -24.01 -28.63
C GLU A 331 21.18 -23.81 -27.54
N TYR A 332 21.24 -22.70 -26.84
CA TYR A 332 20.17 -22.29 -25.92
C TYR A 332 19.09 -21.60 -26.72
N SER A 333 17.85 -22.13 -26.67
CA SER A 333 16.69 -21.52 -27.32
C SER A 333 16.21 -20.34 -26.50
N PHE A 334 16.69 -19.15 -26.78
CA PHE A 334 16.27 -17.89 -26.13
C PHE A 334 14.80 -17.55 -26.41
N ASP A 335 14.25 -17.95 -27.56
CA ASP A 335 12.91 -17.55 -27.98
C ASP A 335 11.83 -18.14 -27.07
N GLY A 336 11.89 -19.42 -26.73
CA GLY A 336 10.93 -20.07 -25.84
C GLY A 336 11.00 -19.51 -24.40
N ALA A 337 12.20 -19.24 -23.88
CA ALA A 337 12.39 -18.65 -22.56
C ALA A 337 11.88 -17.21 -22.52
N ASN A 338 12.08 -16.42 -23.57
CA ASN A 338 11.57 -15.05 -23.65
C ASN A 338 10.04 -14.99 -23.66
N LEU A 339 9.37 -15.85 -24.44
CA LEU A 339 7.91 -15.91 -24.45
C LEU A 339 7.35 -16.26 -23.06
N THR A 340 7.92 -17.27 -22.40
CA THR A 340 7.49 -17.68 -21.06
C THR A 340 7.70 -16.56 -20.03
N LYS A 341 8.84 -15.85 -20.12
CA LYS A 341 9.15 -14.70 -19.27
C LYS A 341 8.14 -13.56 -19.43
N GLU A 342 7.82 -13.22 -20.68
CA GLU A 342 6.83 -12.17 -21.00
C GLU A 342 5.43 -12.53 -20.52
N ASP A 343 5.02 -13.79 -20.69
CA ASP A 343 3.74 -14.28 -20.20
C ASP A 343 3.66 -14.23 -18.67
N ILE A 344 4.68 -14.71 -17.94
CA ILE A 344 4.73 -14.63 -16.47
C ILE A 344 4.71 -13.18 -16.01
N TYR A 345 5.51 -12.31 -16.63
CA TYR A 345 5.54 -10.88 -16.29
C TYR A 345 4.17 -10.24 -16.48
N ARG A 346 3.53 -10.49 -17.61
CA ARG A 346 2.18 -9.99 -17.91
C ARG A 346 1.15 -10.52 -16.91
N ASP A 347 1.21 -11.81 -16.56
CA ASP A 347 0.29 -12.42 -15.60
C ASP A 347 0.44 -11.83 -14.19
N ILE A 348 1.68 -11.56 -13.75
CA ILE A 348 1.95 -10.85 -12.49
C ILE A 348 1.23 -9.49 -12.49
N LEU A 349 1.42 -8.69 -13.53
CA LEU A 349 0.79 -7.37 -13.64
C LEU A 349 -0.75 -7.48 -13.63
N LEU A 350 -1.30 -8.40 -14.42
CA LEU A 350 -2.74 -8.63 -14.50
C LEU A 350 -3.35 -9.09 -13.17
N ILE A 351 -2.71 -10.04 -12.48
CA ILE A 351 -3.20 -10.54 -11.18
C ILE A 351 -3.11 -9.44 -10.12
N CYS A 352 -2.02 -8.69 -10.07
CA CYS A 352 -1.86 -7.56 -9.15
C CYS A 352 -2.76 -6.36 -9.50
N GLY A 353 -3.34 -6.34 -10.71
CA GLY A 353 -4.17 -5.22 -11.18
C GLY A 353 -3.36 -3.98 -11.50
N MET A 354 -2.17 -4.18 -12.01
CA MET A 354 -1.35 -3.13 -12.57
C MET A 354 -1.67 -2.93 -14.07
N PRO A 355 -1.45 -1.72 -14.61
CA PRO A 355 -1.60 -1.52 -16.05
C PRO A 355 -0.57 -2.35 -16.82
N VAL A 356 -1.03 -3.01 -17.89
CA VAL A 356 -0.15 -3.79 -18.75
C VAL A 356 0.20 -2.94 -19.96
N PRO A 357 1.49 -2.74 -20.28
CA PRO A 357 1.88 -2.03 -21.49
C PRO A 357 1.25 -2.68 -22.72
N GLY A 358 0.51 -1.92 -23.51
CA GLY A 358 -0.09 -2.42 -24.75
C GLY A 358 1.00 -2.83 -25.75
N ASN A 359 0.76 -3.91 -26.53
CA ASN A 359 1.68 -4.40 -27.56
C ASN A 359 1.82 -3.42 -28.73
N GLY A 360 2.32 -2.21 -28.51
CA GLY A 360 2.77 -1.28 -29.56
C GLY A 360 1.82 -0.95 -30.73
N LYS A 361 0.64 -1.55 -30.78
CA LYS A 361 -0.38 -1.21 -31.78
C LYS A 361 -1.07 0.05 -31.34
N SER A 362 -0.60 1.16 -31.89
CA SER A 362 -1.21 2.47 -31.83
C SER A 362 -2.70 2.35 -32.18
N ILE A 363 -3.55 2.30 -31.17
CA ILE A 363 -4.97 2.52 -31.35
C ILE A 363 -5.16 4.03 -31.36
N SER A 364 -5.58 4.52 -32.50
CA SER A 364 -6.01 5.90 -32.82
C SER A 364 -6.35 6.75 -31.60
N ALA A 365 -5.74 7.86 -31.54
CA ALA A 365 -5.86 9.16 -30.85
C ALA A 365 -7.03 9.47 -29.88
N ASN A 366 -7.75 8.48 -29.34
CA ASN A 366 -8.78 8.73 -28.33
C ASN A 366 -8.27 8.28 -26.95
N ASN A 367 -7.90 9.24 -26.11
CA ASN A 367 -7.31 8.98 -24.77
C ASN A 367 -8.14 8.03 -23.90
N GLY A 368 -9.47 8.02 -24.04
CA GLY A 368 -10.36 7.10 -23.34
C GLY A 368 -10.18 5.64 -23.76
N ALA A 369 -10.04 5.36 -25.06
CA ALA A 369 -9.79 4.02 -25.58
C ALA A 369 -8.39 3.51 -25.21
N MET A 370 -7.42 4.40 -25.08
CA MET A 370 -6.06 4.09 -24.66
C MET A 370 -6.01 3.69 -23.17
N LEU A 371 -6.76 4.37 -22.30
CA LEU A 371 -6.88 4.02 -20.88
C LEU A 371 -7.57 2.66 -20.67
N ILE A 372 -8.61 2.38 -21.44
CA ILE A 372 -9.30 1.07 -21.37
C ILE A 372 -8.38 -0.04 -21.90
N SER A 373 -7.64 0.19 -22.97
CA SER A 373 -6.74 -0.80 -23.58
C SER A 373 -5.49 -1.06 -22.73
N SER A 374 -5.07 -0.13 -21.90
CA SER A 374 -3.88 -0.24 -21.03
C SER A 374 -4.13 -0.92 -19.68
N GLY A 375 -5.36 -1.37 -19.39
CA GLY A 375 -5.68 -2.07 -18.14
C GLY A 375 -5.95 -1.17 -16.93
N TYR A 376 -5.94 0.15 -17.06
CA TYR A 376 -6.22 1.08 -15.96
C TYR A 376 -7.61 0.93 -15.36
N SER A 377 -8.62 0.47 -16.11
CA SER A 377 -9.96 0.21 -15.59
C SER A 377 -9.97 -0.87 -14.49
N LYS A 378 -9.13 -1.91 -14.63
CA LYS A 378 -8.95 -2.95 -13.62
C LYS A 378 -8.20 -2.41 -12.40
N THR A 379 -7.18 -1.61 -12.62
CA THR A 379 -6.44 -0.91 -11.56
C THR A 379 -7.37 -0.05 -10.72
N GLU A 380 -8.21 0.73 -11.40
CA GLU A 380 -9.22 1.59 -10.77
C GLU A 380 -10.22 0.80 -9.93
N SER A 381 -10.76 -0.30 -10.48
CA SER A 381 -11.70 -1.17 -9.76
C SER A 381 -11.07 -1.76 -8.48
N LYS A 382 -9.79 -2.20 -8.56
CA LYS A 382 -9.07 -2.72 -7.39
C LYS A 382 -8.76 -1.63 -6.35
N ALA A 383 -8.40 -0.43 -6.80
CA ALA A 383 -8.15 0.70 -5.92
C ALA A 383 -9.43 1.09 -5.15
N ARG A 384 -10.59 1.18 -5.82
CA ARG A 384 -11.89 1.43 -5.16
C ARG A 384 -12.24 0.38 -4.11
N SER A 385 -11.93 -0.89 -4.38
CA SER A 385 -12.14 -1.97 -3.40
C SER A 385 -11.26 -1.77 -2.16
N SER A 386 -10.00 -1.35 -2.34
CA SER A 386 -9.08 -1.06 -1.23
C SER A 386 -9.53 0.18 -0.43
N GLU A 387 -10.03 1.21 -1.11
CA GLU A 387 -10.61 2.41 -0.46
C GLU A 387 -11.75 2.07 0.47
N THR A 388 -12.67 1.21 0.05
CA THR A 388 -13.82 0.82 0.89
C THR A 388 -13.37 0.21 2.22
N MET A 389 -12.31 -0.61 2.20
CA MET A 389 -11.74 -1.20 3.42
C MET A 389 -11.03 -0.14 4.28
N PHE A 390 -10.28 0.75 3.62
CA PHE A 390 -9.60 1.85 4.29
C PHE A 390 -10.59 2.80 4.96
N GLU A 391 -11.64 3.23 4.25
CA GLU A 391 -12.70 4.10 4.78
C GLU A 391 -13.38 3.50 6.02
N ALA A 392 -13.62 2.20 6.05
CA ALA A 392 -14.24 1.55 7.19
C ALA A 392 -13.39 1.70 8.46
N SER A 393 -12.07 1.52 8.34
CA SER A 393 -11.12 1.71 9.45
C SER A 393 -10.95 3.19 9.82
N GLU A 394 -10.89 4.06 8.81
CA GLU A 394 -10.77 5.51 8.97
C GLU A 394 -11.98 6.10 9.72
N ARG A 395 -13.19 5.64 9.42
CA ARG A 395 -14.41 6.05 10.15
C ARG A 395 -14.39 5.65 11.62
N LEU A 396 -13.77 4.51 11.96
CA LEU A 396 -13.59 4.11 13.36
C LEU A 396 -12.58 5.01 14.06
N MET A 397 -11.47 5.33 13.41
CA MET A 397 -10.46 6.26 13.92
C MET A 397 -11.04 7.65 14.12
N LEU A 398 -11.78 8.19 13.13
CA LEU A 398 -12.42 9.49 13.20
C LEU A 398 -13.39 9.62 14.38
N LYS A 399 -14.10 8.56 14.77
CA LYS A 399 -14.97 8.60 15.96
C LYS A 399 -14.20 8.93 17.23
N LEU A 400 -13.00 8.34 17.38
CA LEU A 400 -12.15 8.63 18.52
C LEU A 400 -11.56 10.04 18.44
N VAL A 401 -11.03 10.42 17.28
CA VAL A 401 -10.48 11.76 17.04
C VAL A 401 -11.51 12.84 17.36
N LEU A 402 -12.74 12.73 16.83
CA LEU A 402 -13.79 13.70 17.10
C LEU A 402 -14.16 13.78 18.59
N ARG A 403 -14.16 12.64 19.30
CA ARG A 403 -14.36 12.62 20.76
C ARG A 403 -13.24 13.36 21.50
N ILE A 404 -11.98 13.18 21.08
CA ILE A 404 -10.85 13.89 21.67
C ILE A 404 -10.97 15.40 21.41
N VAL A 405 -11.28 15.79 20.17
CA VAL A 405 -11.49 17.20 19.79
C VAL A 405 -12.62 17.82 20.59
N GLU A 406 -13.74 17.12 20.79
CA GLU A 406 -14.87 17.59 21.58
C GLU A 406 -14.54 17.75 23.08
N THR A 407 -13.64 16.90 23.61
CA THR A 407 -13.27 16.87 25.03
C THR A 407 -12.17 17.87 25.37
N ILE A 408 -11.17 18.03 24.52
CA ILE A 408 -9.95 18.80 24.79
C ILE A 408 -9.87 20.07 23.92
N GLY A 409 -10.35 19.98 22.66
CA GLY A 409 -10.26 21.04 21.67
C GLY A 409 -11.51 21.89 21.55
N GLU A 410 -11.70 22.47 20.37
CA GLU A 410 -12.89 23.25 20.01
C GLU A 410 -14.04 22.31 19.61
N LYS A 411 -15.25 22.61 20.05
CA LYS A 411 -16.44 21.82 19.64
C LYS A 411 -16.74 22.04 18.16
N LEU A 412 -16.57 21.01 17.36
CA LEU A 412 -16.80 21.06 15.92
C LEU A 412 -18.27 20.78 15.53
N ASP A 413 -19.07 20.21 16.42
CA ASP A 413 -20.46 19.79 16.17
C ASP A 413 -20.65 18.95 14.89
N ILE A 414 -19.69 18.04 14.63
CA ILE A 414 -19.72 17.09 13.52
C ILE A 414 -19.60 15.66 14.03
N ARG A 415 -20.22 14.75 13.29
CA ARG A 415 -20.14 13.31 13.52
C ARG A 415 -19.35 12.64 12.39
N SER A 416 -18.83 11.46 12.65
CA SER A 416 -18.16 10.67 11.60
C SER A 416 -19.07 10.32 10.41
N SER A 417 -20.40 10.40 10.56
CA SER A 417 -21.39 10.26 9.50
C SER A 417 -21.49 11.48 8.58
N ASP A 418 -21.11 12.65 9.08
CA ASP A 418 -21.16 13.93 8.36
C ASP A 418 -19.89 14.15 7.51
N ILE A 419 -18.99 13.16 7.51
CA ILE A 419 -17.70 13.22 6.85
C ILE A 419 -17.59 12.09 5.80
N THR A 420 -17.16 12.45 4.61
CA THR A 420 -16.75 11.50 3.58
C THR A 420 -15.24 11.59 3.39
N VAL A 421 -14.56 10.45 3.39
CA VAL A 421 -13.15 10.37 3.06
C VAL A 421 -13.03 10.39 1.54
N LYS A 422 -12.40 11.41 0.98
CA LYS A 422 -12.14 11.48 -0.46
C LYS A 422 -10.70 11.16 -0.77
N THR A 423 -10.55 10.36 -1.80
CA THR A 423 -9.28 10.06 -2.45
C THR A 423 -9.35 10.65 -3.85
N GLU A 424 -8.44 11.54 -4.17
CA GLU A 424 -8.24 11.97 -5.56
C GLU A 424 -7.02 11.26 -6.11
N ARG A 425 -7.23 10.48 -7.16
CA ARG A 425 -6.13 9.82 -7.83
C ARG A 425 -5.50 10.78 -8.83
N THR A 426 -4.18 10.66 -9.01
CA THR A 426 -3.50 11.26 -10.15
C THR A 426 -3.96 10.51 -11.40
N ASN A 427 -5.23 10.68 -11.71
CA ASN A 427 -5.77 10.11 -12.93
C ASN A 427 -5.37 11.06 -14.07
N ASN A 428 -4.61 10.57 -15.02
CA ASN A 428 -4.40 11.22 -16.31
C ASN A 428 -5.71 11.24 -17.14
N GLU A 429 -6.87 11.20 -16.47
CA GLU A 429 -8.14 11.53 -17.11
C GLU A 429 -8.00 12.95 -17.63
N ASN A 430 -8.09 13.06 -18.92
CA ASN A 430 -7.86 14.26 -19.68
C ASN A 430 -8.63 15.42 -19.03
N LEU A 431 -7.95 16.31 -18.32
CA LEU A 431 -8.50 17.51 -17.72
C LEU A 431 -9.38 18.24 -18.73
N GLN A 432 -8.97 18.22 -19.99
CA GLN A 432 -9.71 18.79 -21.12
C GLN A 432 -11.07 18.13 -21.33
N VAL A 433 -11.17 16.79 -21.25
CA VAL A 433 -12.45 16.07 -21.40
C VAL A 433 -13.38 16.37 -20.23
N LYS A 434 -12.87 16.40 -19.01
CA LYS A 434 -13.66 16.76 -17.82
C LYS A 434 -14.16 18.20 -17.88
N THR A 435 -13.28 19.12 -18.28
CA THR A 435 -13.63 20.54 -18.43
C THR A 435 -14.66 20.73 -19.54
N GLN A 436 -14.48 20.04 -20.68
CA GLN A 436 -15.43 20.07 -21.77
C GLN A 436 -16.78 19.51 -21.38
N ALA A 437 -16.82 18.37 -20.66
CA ALA A 437 -18.05 17.77 -20.15
C ALA A 437 -18.79 18.72 -19.18
N LEU A 438 -18.06 19.41 -18.27
CA LEU A 438 -18.64 20.42 -17.40
C LEU A 438 -19.26 21.57 -18.19
N CYS A 439 -18.51 22.12 -19.17
CA CYS A 439 -19.01 23.19 -20.01
C CYS A 439 -20.26 22.77 -20.80
N GLU A 440 -20.28 21.55 -21.36
CA GLU A 440 -21.44 21.03 -22.08
C GLU A 440 -22.66 20.84 -21.17
N MET A 441 -22.48 20.28 -19.95
CA MET A 441 -23.57 20.15 -18.98
C MET A 441 -24.14 21.49 -18.53
N LEU A 442 -23.30 22.49 -18.27
CA LEU A 442 -23.72 23.83 -17.88
C LEU A 442 -24.46 24.56 -19.02
N ASN A 443 -24.03 24.34 -20.27
CA ASN A 443 -24.65 24.95 -21.45
C ASN A 443 -26.02 24.36 -21.81
N THR A 444 -26.31 23.10 -21.42
CA THR A 444 -27.57 22.43 -21.79
C THR A 444 -28.80 22.98 -21.03
N GLN A 445 -28.61 23.74 -19.96
CA GLN A 445 -29.67 24.31 -19.09
C GLN A 445 -30.67 23.29 -18.53
N LYS A 446 -30.47 21.99 -18.79
CA LYS A 446 -31.33 20.89 -18.29
C LYS A 446 -30.77 20.21 -17.07
N VAL A 447 -29.47 20.39 -16.82
CA VAL A 447 -28.77 19.81 -15.66
C VAL A 447 -28.54 20.92 -14.65
N HIS A 448 -28.94 20.69 -13.40
CA HIS A 448 -28.67 21.66 -12.34
C HIS A 448 -27.15 21.83 -12.17
N PRO A 449 -26.60 23.06 -12.12
CA PRO A 449 -25.16 23.30 -12.07
C PRO A 449 -24.43 22.51 -10.98
N LYS A 450 -24.99 22.38 -9.77
CA LYS A 450 -24.43 21.58 -8.69
C LYS A 450 -24.20 20.12 -9.12
N LEU A 451 -25.14 19.50 -9.82
CA LEU A 451 -24.99 18.13 -10.33
C LEU A 451 -23.92 18.03 -11.42
N ALA A 452 -23.74 19.08 -12.23
CA ALA A 452 -22.70 19.14 -13.24
C ALA A 452 -21.29 19.19 -12.59
N PHE A 453 -21.13 19.97 -11.54
CA PHE A 453 -19.88 20.02 -10.75
C PHE A 453 -19.57 18.67 -10.07
N GLU A 454 -20.57 17.98 -9.54
CA GLU A 454 -20.41 16.64 -8.95
C GLU A 454 -20.04 15.59 -10.01
N ALA A 455 -20.74 15.58 -11.15
CA ALA A 455 -20.58 14.56 -12.18
C ALA A 455 -19.26 14.66 -12.95
N CYS A 456 -18.73 15.88 -13.14
CA CYS A 456 -17.48 16.08 -13.88
C CYS A 456 -16.23 15.57 -13.13
N GLY A 457 -16.29 15.45 -11.79
CA GLY A 457 -15.17 14.98 -10.97
C GLY A 457 -13.90 15.83 -11.13
N LEU A 458 -14.05 17.15 -11.37
CA LEU A 458 -12.96 18.09 -11.56
C LEU A 458 -12.45 18.67 -10.23
N PHE A 459 -13.33 18.79 -9.25
CA PHE A 459 -13.08 19.45 -7.98
C PHE A 459 -13.11 18.42 -6.83
N SER A 460 -12.23 18.58 -5.85
CA SER A 460 -12.16 17.74 -4.63
C SER A 460 -13.42 17.88 -3.80
N ASP A 461 -13.93 19.10 -3.71
CA ASP A 461 -15.20 19.46 -3.10
C ASP A 461 -16.10 20.17 -4.13
N PRO A 462 -16.92 19.39 -4.89
CA PRO A 462 -17.77 19.94 -5.94
C PRO A 462 -18.84 20.88 -5.38
N GLU A 463 -19.32 20.65 -4.17
CA GLU A 463 -20.35 21.48 -3.51
C GLU A 463 -19.79 22.85 -3.16
N ASN A 464 -18.63 22.88 -2.52
CA ASN A 464 -17.95 24.14 -2.20
C ASN A 464 -17.48 24.88 -3.47
N ALA A 465 -16.97 24.15 -4.45
CA ALA A 465 -16.59 24.73 -5.75
C ALA A 465 -17.79 25.38 -6.45
N TYR A 466 -18.96 24.76 -6.41
CA TYR A 466 -20.20 25.33 -6.92
C TYR A 466 -20.59 26.60 -6.15
N ILE A 467 -20.59 26.58 -4.81
CA ILE A 467 -20.94 27.72 -3.96
C ILE A 467 -20.02 28.93 -4.22
N ILE A 468 -18.70 28.69 -4.27
CA ILE A 468 -17.72 29.75 -4.56
C ILE A 468 -17.96 30.32 -5.97
N SER A 469 -18.24 29.46 -6.95
CA SER A 469 -18.51 29.87 -8.33
C SER A 469 -19.79 30.68 -8.44
N GLU A 470 -20.84 30.33 -7.67
CA GLU A 470 -22.10 31.05 -7.65
C GLU A 470 -21.97 32.43 -6.98
N ILE A 471 -21.25 32.51 -5.85
CA ILE A 471 -20.94 33.79 -5.19
C ILE A 471 -20.18 34.70 -6.17
N TYR A 472 -19.13 34.20 -6.80
CA TYR A 472 -18.36 34.96 -7.78
C TYR A 472 -19.22 35.45 -8.96
N TYR A 473 -20.08 34.58 -9.51
CA TYR A 473 -20.97 34.91 -10.60
C TYR A 473 -21.96 36.03 -10.22
N ASN A 474 -22.56 35.95 -9.02
CA ASN A 474 -23.48 36.98 -8.50
C ASN A 474 -22.77 38.31 -8.26
N GLU A 475 -21.54 38.32 -7.73
CA GLU A 475 -20.73 39.52 -7.61
C GLU A 475 -20.41 40.17 -8.96
N GLN A 476 -20.20 39.37 -10.00
CA GLN A 476 -20.00 39.90 -11.35
C GLN A 476 -21.30 40.49 -11.95
N LEU A 477 -22.43 39.83 -11.74
CA LEU A 477 -23.74 40.33 -12.16
C LEU A 477 -24.08 41.68 -11.50
N GLU A 478 -23.80 41.88 -10.22
CA GLU A 478 -23.97 43.13 -9.52
C GLU A 478 -23.10 44.25 -10.08
N LYS A 479 -21.87 43.95 -10.50
CA LYS A 479 -20.95 44.90 -11.14
C LYS A 479 -21.39 45.26 -12.57
N TRP A 480 -22.13 44.38 -13.27
CA TRP A 480 -22.59 44.58 -14.63
C TRP A 480 -24.02 45.19 -14.70
N GLN A 481 -24.76 45.29 -13.62
CA GLN A 481 -25.98 46.04 -13.59
C GLN A 481 -25.62 47.54 -13.74
N PRO A 482 -26.11 48.25 -14.75
CA PRO A 482 -25.89 49.69 -14.84
C PRO A 482 -26.56 50.32 -13.60
N LYS A 483 -25.77 51.06 -12.81
CA LYS A 483 -26.34 51.88 -11.69
C LYS A 483 -27.44 52.71 -12.29
N SER A 484 -28.69 52.49 -11.85
CA SER A 484 -29.82 53.35 -12.18
C SER A 484 -29.43 54.77 -11.80
N VAL A 485 -29.35 55.63 -12.79
CA VAL A 485 -29.16 57.08 -12.60
C VAL A 485 -30.34 57.56 -11.78
N PRO A 486 -30.14 58.26 -10.66
CA PRO A 486 -31.25 58.88 -9.94
C PRO A 486 -31.87 59.90 -10.89
N ASN A 487 -33.20 59.79 -11.12
CA ASN A 487 -33.97 60.83 -11.73
C ASN A 487 -33.87 62.06 -10.86
N GLU A 488 -33.13 63.07 -11.28
CA GLU A 488 -33.28 64.43 -10.75
C GLU A 488 -34.61 64.99 -11.21
N ASP A 489 -35.34 65.51 -10.25
CA ASP A 489 -36.68 66.06 -10.31
C ASP A 489 -36.89 67.18 -11.32
N GLY A 490 -38.08 67.14 -11.89
CA GLY A 490 -39.05 68.24 -11.92
C GLY A 490 -38.64 69.53 -12.62
N VAL A 491 -39.11 69.69 -13.86
CA VAL A 491 -39.72 71.00 -14.24
C VAL A 491 -40.93 70.70 -15.13
N ASN A 492 -42.08 71.11 -14.65
CA ASN A 492 -43.29 71.36 -15.45
C ASN A 492 -42.99 72.38 -16.54
N ASP A 493 -43.43 72.09 -17.78
CA ASP A 493 -44.12 73.13 -18.56
C ASP A 493 -45.02 72.46 -19.58
N ASN A 494 -46.32 72.92 -19.44
CA ASN A 494 -47.34 72.72 -20.43
C ASN A 494 -46.98 73.45 -21.72
N GLU A 495 -47.19 72.79 -22.85
CA GLU A 495 -47.79 73.48 -24.02
C GLU A 495 -48.32 72.43 -25.00
N GLU A 496 -49.64 72.57 -25.22
CA GLU A 496 -50.39 72.01 -26.32
C GLU A 496 -49.78 72.45 -27.69
N THR A 497 -49.80 71.57 -28.64
CA THR A 497 -50.39 71.82 -29.99
C THR A 497 -50.18 70.60 -30.89
N ASP A 498 -51.25 70.00 -31.25
CA ASP A 498 -51.91 69.82 -32.49
C ASP A 498 -51.07 69.33 -33.74
N GLY A 499 -51.47 68.23 -34.29
CA GLY A 499 -51.70 68.11 -35.68
C GLY A 499 -50.80 67.21 -36.54
N LYS A 500 -51.46 66.19 -37.07
CA LYS A 500 -51.36 65.60 -38.45
C LYS A 500 -50.44 64.43 -38.72
N VAL A 501 -51.05 63.29 -38.80
CA VAL A 501 -51.17 62.35 -39.93
C VAL A 501 -50.27 62.60 -41.15
N ARG A 502 -49.47 61.57 -41.55
CA ARG A 502 -49.40 60.99 -42.92
C ARG A 502 -48.47 59.74 -42.87
N THR A 503 -49.09 58.63 -43.15
CA THR A 503 -48.80 57.59 -44.17
C THR A 503 -47.61 57.87 -45.09
N ASP A 504 -46.64 56.99 -45.11
CA ASP A 504 -46.35 56.03 -46.16
C ASP A 504 -45.43 54.93 -45.63
#